data_289e4f2650badc526dbf99c784631962
#
_entry.id   289e4f2650badc526dbf99c784631962
#
_cell.length_a   1.000
_cell.length_b   1.000
_cell.length_c   1.000
_cell.angle_alpha   90.00
_cell.angle_beta   90.00
_cell.angle_gamma   90.00
#
_symmetry.space_group_name_H-M   'P 1'
#
loop_
_entity.id
_entity.type
_entity.pdbx_description
1 polymer ?
#
loop_
_entity_poly.entity_id
_entity_poly.type
_entity_poly.pdbx_seq_one_letter_code
_entity_poly.pdbx_strand_id
1 'polypeptide(L)'
;MSNLKEAIPASEFMKKNLGISEAPTEAYLNYGYALLAIAGADGEVSEAELNWLLNHQRIVGAPEELIEKYKTFDYKNADLENLLSKITVDVSTWSKSRSLLYHAIQMSRADNNYSIEEQKAVKKAAKLLKVEDDIALALNRLIETEEAVTALRKALLQTEVLA
;
A
#
# COMPACT_ATOMS: atom_id res chain seq x y z
N MET A 1 -20.64 14.79 4.10
CA MET A 1 -19.18 14.79 3.84
C MET A 1 -18.42 14.53 5.12
N SER A 2 -17.59 13.53 5.12
CA SER A 2 -16.70 13.28 6.25
C SER A 2 -15.71 14.42 6.43
N ASN A 3 -15.50 14.83 7.67
CA ASN A 3 -14.48 15.82 7.99
C ASN A 3 -13.10 15.16 7.80
N LEU A 4 -12.31 15.62 6.84
CA LEU A 4 -11.00 15.05 6.52
C LEU A 4 -10.01 15.08 7.69
N LYS A 5 -10.20 15.96 8.65
CA LYS A 5 -9.36 16.05 9.86
C LYS A 5 -9.84 15.19 11.01
N GLU A 6 -11.03 14.59 10.88
CA GLU A 6 -11.57 13.69 11.89
C GLU A 6 -10.72 12.42 11.97
N ALA A 7 -10.34 12.05 13.18
CA ALA A 7 -9.59 10.82 13.42
C ALA A 7 -10.51 9.61 13.29
N ILE A 8 -10.02 8.61 12.56
CA ILE A 8 -10.68 7.31 12.43
C ILE A 8 -9.88 6.29 13.24
N PRO A 9 -10.53 5.48 14.10
CA PRO A 9 -9.85 4.39 14.76
C PRO A 9 -9.20 3.45 13.74
N ALA A 10 -7.96 3.09 13.98
CA ALA A 10 -7.25 2.13 13.14
C ALA A 10 -7.88 0.73 13.27
N SER A 11 -7.77 -0.07 12.22
CA SER A 11 -8.18 -1.47 12.26
C SER A 11 -7.34 -2.26 13.27
N GLU A 12 -7.84 -3.42 13.72
CA GLU A 12 -7.08 -4.31 14.58
C GLU A 12 -5.75 -4.75 13.94
N PHE A 13 -5.74 -4.89 12.61
CA PHE A 13 -4.52 -5.17 11.86
C PHE A 13 -3.46 -4.07 12.06
N MET A 14 -3.83 -2.80 11.91
CA MET A 14 -2.91 -1.68 12.08
C MET A 14 -2.43 -1.53 13.52
N LYS A 15 -3.33 -1.70 14.50
CA LYS A 15 -2.97 -1.66 15.91
C LYS A 15 -1.95 -2.73 16.27
N LYS A 16 -2.21 -3.96 15.83
CA LYS A 16 -1.36 -5.12 16.14
C LYS A 16 -0.01 -5.08 15.44
N ASN A 17 0.02 -4.73 14.16
CA ASN A 17 1.22 -4.84 13.34
C ASN A 17 2.06 -3.56 13.27
N LEU A 18 1.43 -2.39 13.43
CA LEU A 18 2.09 -1.09 13.27
C LEU A 18 2.04 -0.21 14.51
N GLY A 19 1.27 -0.60 15.52
CA GLY A 19 1.08 0.20 16.73
C GLY A 19 0.28 1.48 16.49
N ILE A 20 -0.33 1.64 15.32
CA ILE A 20 -1.15 2.80 14.97
C ILE A 20 -2.54 2.62 15.58
N SER A 21 -2.96 3.55 16.43
CA SER A 21 -4.27 3.50 17.09
C SER A 21 -5.35 4.26 16.35
N GLU A 22 -4.98 5.37 15.74
CA GLU A 22 -5.89 6.21 14.96
C GLU A 22 -5.12 7.03 13.92
N ALA A 23 -5.80 7.50 12.89
CA ALA A 23 -5.26 8.42 11.92
C ALA A 23 -6.37 9.34 11.38
N PRO A 24 -6.05 10.57 10.97
CA PRO A 24 -7.03 11.44 10.31
C PRO A 24 -7.58 10.79 9.04
N THR A 25 -8.81 11.07 8.72
CA THR A 25 -9.45 10.60 7.46
C THR A 25 -8.60 10.97 6.25
N GLU A 26 -8.02 12.19 6.24
CA GLU A 26 -7.15 12.63 5.15
C GLU A 26 -5.89 11.77 4.99
N ALA A 27 -5.36 11.18 6.07
CA ALA A 27 -4.21 10.29 5.99
C ALA A 27 -4.56 9.02 5.21
N TYR A 28 -5.69 8.39 5.50
CA TYR A 28 -6.18 7.24 4.72
C TYR A 28 -6.40 7.60 3.25
N LEU A 29 -7.06 8.73 2.99
CA LEU A 29 -7.34 9.18 1.63
C LEU A 29 -6.06 9.42 0.85
N ASN A 30 -5.14 10.21 1.39
CA ASN A 30 -3.92 10.58 0.70
C ASN A 30 -2.93 9.41 0.58
N TYR A 31 -2.97 8.45 1.50
CA TYR A 31 -2.17 7.23 1.39
C TYR A 31 -2.57 6.42 0.15
N GLY A 32 -3.85 6.20 -0.06
CA GLY A 32 -4.36 5.54 -1.27
C GLY A 32 -4.06 6.33 -2.54
N TYR A 33 -4.22 7.64 -2.51
CA TYR A 33 -3.87 8.52 -3.63
C TYR A 33 -2.37 8.46 -3.97
N ALA A 34 -1.51 8.43 -2.95
CA ALA A 34 -0.06 8.29 -3.15
C ALA A 34 0.30 6.95 -3.81
N LEU A 35 -0.33 5.86 -3.40
CA LEU A 35 -0.14 4.54 -4.02
C LEU A 35 -0.59 4.55 -5.50
N LEU A 36 -1.71 5.18 -5.82
CA LEU A 36 -2.16 5.33 -7.20
C LEU A 36 -1.20 6.19 -8.03
N ALA A 37 -0.71 7.29 -7.48
CA ALA A 37 0.27 8.16 -8.16
C ALA A 37 1.58 7.42 -8.44
N ILE A 38 2.05 6.59 -7.51
CA ILE A 38 3.26 5.78 -7.67
C ILE A 38 3.05 4.70 -8.72
N ALA A 39 1.96 3.94 -8.63
CA ALA A 39 1.64 2.87 -9.57
C ALA A 39 1.41 3.42 -10.99
N GLY A 40 0.79 4.58 -11.11
CA GLY A 40 0.50 5.22 -12.39
C GLY A 40 1.65 6.05 -12.98
N ALA A 41 2.79 6.15 -12.31
CA ALA A 41 3.91 6.99 -12.75
C ALA A 41 4.52 6.56 -14.10
N ASP A 42 4.44 5.26 -14.44
CA ASP A 42 4.93 4.71 -15.70
C ASP A 42 3.82 4.41 -16.72
N GLY A 43 2.59 4.82 -16.45
CA GLY A 43 1.47 4.56 -17.35
C GLY A 43 0.14 4.49 -16.61
N GLU A 44 -0.59 3.41 -16.83
CA GLU A 44 -1.91 3.23 -16.23
C GLU A 44 -1.89 2.24 -15.08
N VAL A 45 -2.72 2.50 -14.09
CA VAL A 45 -2.98 1.55 -13.01
C VAL A 45 -3.87 0.44 -13.56
N SER A 46 -3.43 -0.80 -13.47
CA SER A 46 -4.21 -1.95 -13.93
C SER A 46 -5.41 -2.21 -13.01
N GLU A 47 -6.38 -2.97 -13.52
CA GLU A 47 -7.53 -3.40 -12.72
C GLU A 47 -7.10 -4.22 -11.50
N ALA A 48 -6.12 -5.11 -11.66
CA ALA A 48 -5.59 -5.92 -10.57
C ALA A 48 -4.94 -5.07 -9.48
N GLU A 49 -4.16 -4.07 -9.88
CA GLU A 49 -3.54 -3.12 -8.96
C GLU A 49 -4.58 -2.28 -8.21
N LEU A 50 -5.59 -1.78 -8.93
CA LEU A 50 -6.67 -1.01 -8.30
C LEU A 50 -7.45 -1.88 -7.30
N ASN A 51 -7.81 -3.09 -7.67
CA ASN A 51 -8.52 -4.01 -6.78
C ASN A 51 -7.70 -4.35 -5.54
N TRP A 52 -6.40 -4.53 -5.69
CA TRP A 52 -5.51 -4.72 -4.56
C TRP A 52 -5.56 -3.53 -3.60
N LEU A 53 -5.47 -2.31 -4.15
CA LEU A 53 -5.53 -1.08 -3.35
C LEU A 53 -6.85 -0.96 -2.58
N LEU A 54 -7.98 -1.17 -3.25
CA LEU A 54 -9.29 -1.05 -2.62
C LEU A 54 -9.43 -2.05 -1.46
N ASN A 55 -8.98 -3.28 -1.64
CA ASN A 55 -8.99 -4.30 -0.59
C ASN A 55 -8.07 -3.93 0.57
N HIS A 56 -6.86 -3.48 0.26
CA HIS A 56 -5.89 -3.04 1.27
C HIS A 56 -6.47 -1.91 2.13
N GLN A 57 -7.04 -0.90 1.50
CA GLN A 57 -7.60 0.25 2.20
C GLN A 57 -8.78 -0.14 3.11
N ARG A 58 -9.60 -1.10 2.69
CA ARG A 58 -10.65 -1.66 3.56
C ARG A 58 -10.06 -2.37 4.78
N ILE A 59 -9.02 -3.17 4.58
CA ILE A 59 -8.35 -3.90 5.67
C ILE A 59 -7.77 -2.94 6.71
N VAL A 60 -7.19 -1.82 6.28
CA VAL A 60 -6.63 -0.85 7.22
C VAL A 60 -7.66 0.08 7.85
N GLY A 61 -8.90 0.02 7.42
CA GLY A 61 -10.01 0.70 8.09
C GLY A 61 -10.57 1.92 7.36
N ALA A 62 -10.21 2.14 6.11
CA ALA A 62 -10.77 3.25 5.32
C ALA A 62 -12.28 3.09 5.12
N PRO A 63 -13.08 4.15 5.37
CA PRO A 63 -14.52 4.11 5.12
C PRO A 63 -14.83 3.93 3.63
N GLU A 64 -15.98 3.35 3.31
CA GLU A 64 -16.39 3.09 1.94
C GLU A 64 -16.47 4.35 1.08
N GLU A 65 -16.77 5.49 1.69
CA GLU A 65 -16.74 6.80 1.01
C GLU A 65 -15.37 7.09 0.40
N LEU A 66 -14.28 6.76 1.10
CA LEU A 66 -12.92 6.93 0.57
C LEU A 66 -12.59 5.90 -0.51
N ILE A 67 -13.10 4.68 -0.37
CA ILE A 67 -12.91 3.62 -1.37
C ILE A 67 -13.46 4.08 -2.72
N GLU A 68 -14.62 4.71 -2.75
CA GLU A 68 -15.21 5.24 -3.98
C GLU A 68 -14.36 6.36 -4.60
N LYS A 69 -13.74 7.20 -3.78
CA LYS A 69 -12.88 8.29 -4.27
C LYS A 69 -11.63 7.80 -4.98
N TYR A 70 -11.07 6.66 -4.57
CA TYR A 70 -9.88 6.08 -5.24
C TYR A 70 -10.16 5.71 -6.69
N LYS A 71 -11.38 5.27 -7.02
CA LYS A 71 -11.76 4.81 -8.36
C LYS A 71 -11.72 5.91 -9.42
N THR A 72 -11.88 7.17 -9.00
CA THR A 72 -11.98 8.32 -9.91
C THR A 72 -10.84 9.33 -9.74
N PHE A 73 -9.83 8.99 -8.95
CA PHE A 73 -8.71 9.88 -8.68
C PHE A 73 -7.83 10.08 -9.94
N ASP A 74 -7.55 11.34 -10.28
CA ASP A 74 -6.64 11.70 -11.37
C ASP A 74 -5.18 11.58 -10.93
N TYR A 75 -4.69 10.35 -10.88
CA TYR A 75 -3.33 10.04 -10.43
C TYR A 75 -2.24 10.55 -11.38
N LYS A 76 -2.55 10.75 -12.66
CA LYS A 76 -1.57 11.21 -13.66
C LYS A 76 -1.12 12.65 -13.42
N ASN A 77 -1.98 13.48 -12.84
CA ASN A 77 -1.72 14.87 -12.52
C ASN A 77 -1.47 15.10 -11.02
N ALA A 78 -1.26 14.05 -10.25
CA ALA A 78 -1.07 14.15 -8.81
C ALA A 78 0.30 14.71 -8.44
N ASP A 79 0.33 15.56 -7.41
CA ASP A 79 1.55 16.04 -6.76
C ASP A 79 1.87 15.13 -5.56
N LEU A 80 2.82 14.22 -5.73
CA LEU A 80 3.17 13.25 -4.70
C LEU A 80 3.67 13.90 -3.42
N GLU A 81 4.47 14.95 -3.49
CA GLU A 81 4.96 15.62 -2.28
C GLU A 81 3.82 16.23 -1.47
N ASN A 82 2.85 16.84 -2.16
CA ASN A 82 1.66 17.37 -1.50
C ASN A 82 0.83 16.26 -0.84
N LEU A 83 0.65 15.13 -1.52
CA LEU A 83 -0.04 13.97 -0.93
C LEU A 83 0.68 13.45 0.32
N LEU A 84 2.00 13.30 0.26
CA LEU A 84 2.81 12.83 1.37
C LEU A 84 2.69 13.75 2.59
N SER A 85 2.62 15.05 2.40
CA SER A 85 2.51 16.02 3.48
C SER A 85 1.24 15.86 4.33
N LYS A 86 0.21 15.22 3.77
CA LYS A 86 -1.10 15.00 4.41
C LYS A 86 -1.24 13.62 5.06
N ILE A 87 -0.19 12.81 5.01
CA ILE A 87 -0.17 11.47 5.61
C ILE A 87 0.51 11.57 6.98
N THR A 88 -0.29 11.54 8.04
CA THR A 88 0.19 11.57 9.43
C THR A 88 -0.50 10.49 10.24
N VAL A 89 0.23 9.93 11.20
CA VAL A 89 -0.29 8.92 12.15
C VAL A 89 0.20 9.25 13.56
N ASP A 90 -0.35 8.56 14.56
CA ASP A 90 -0.01 8.75 15.97
C ASP A 90 1.30 8.05 16.41
N VAL A 91 2.04 7.44 15.48
CA VAL A 91 3.33 6.77 15.74
C VAL A 91 4.47 7.53 15.06
N SER A 92 5.28 8.22 15.85
CA SER A 92 6.37 9.08 15.34
C SER A 92 7.49 8.31 14.64
N THR A 93 7.68 7.03 14.98
CA THR A 93 8.72 6.17 14.40
C THR A 93 8.29 5.47 13.11
N TRP A 94 7.01 5.59 12.72
CA TRP A 94 6.51 5.00 11.48
C TRP A 94 7.03 5.79 10.26
N SER A 95 7.61 5.08 9.31
CA SER A 95 8.09 5.68 8.06
C SER A 95 7.05 5.55 6.96
N LYS A 96 6.41 6.66 6.62
CA LYS A 96 5.44 6.69 5.51
C LYS A 96 6.07 6.30 4.17
N SER A 97 7.29 6.71 3.89
CA SER A 97 7.96 6.42 2.62
C SER A 97 8.27 4.94 2.46
N ARG A 98 8.78 4.30 3.51
CA ARG A 98 9.06 2.85 3.50
C ARG A 98 7.77 2.04 3.43
N SER A 99 6.75 2.44 4.17
CA SER A 99 5.43 1.81 4.14
C SER A 99 4.78 1.92 2.76
N LEU A 100 4.83 3.09 2.14
CA LEU A 100 4.33 3.29 0.78
C LEU A 100 5.08 2.45 -0.24
N LEU A 101 6.40 2.37 -0.15
CA LEU A 101 7.18 1.52 -1.06
C LEU A 101 6.84 0.04 -0.87
N TYR A 102 6.73 -0.42 0.37
CA TYR A 102 6.31 -1.79 0.69
C TYR A 102 4.97 -2.14 0.04
N HIS A 103 3.98 -1.28 0.19
CA HIS A 103 2.65 -1.49 -0.40
C HIS A 103 2.64 -1.30 -1.93
N ALA A 104 3.47 -0.40 -2.46
CA ALA A 104 3.62 -0.24 -3.91
C ALA A 104 4.19 -1.51 -4.56
N ILE A 105 5.16 -2.16 -3.92
CA ILE A 105 5.71 -3.45 -4.38
C ILE A 105 4.61 -4.53 -4.37
N GLN A 106 3.86 -4.65 -3.27
CA GLN A 106 2.75 -5.60 -3.19
C GLN A 106 1.69 -5.34 -4.27
N MET A 107 1.34 -4.08 -4.48
CA MET A 107 0.38 -3.67 -5.49
C MET A 107 0.84 -4.05 -6.90
N SER A 108 2.11 -3.82 -7.23
CA SER A 108 2.69 -4.19 -8.54
C SER A 108 2.72 -5.70 -8.78
N ARG A 109 2.69 -6.50 -7.72
CA ARG A 109 2.68 -7.98 -7.81
C ARG A 109 1.27 -8.57 -7.78
N ALA A 110 0.24 -7.74 -7.79
CA ALA A 110 -1.16 -8.17 -7.62
C ALA A 110 -1.66 -9.09 -8.75
N ASP A 111 -1.09 -9.02 -9.94
CA ASP A 111 -1.41 -9.87 -11.09
C ASP A 111 -0.60 -11.17 -11.15
N ASN A 112 0.23 -11.46 -10.13
CA ASN A 112 1.14 -12.60 -10.05
C ASN A 112 2.24 -12.63 -11.12
N ASN A 113 2.49 -11.50 -11.79
CA ASN A 113 3.49 -11.38 -12.84
C ASN A 113 4.47 -10.24 -12.52
N TYR A 114 5.48 -10.53 -11.70
CA TYR A 114 6.51 -9.57 -11.36
C TYR A 114 7.54 -9.46 -12.48
N SER A 115 7.18 -8.76 -13.53
CA SER A 115 7.98 -8.58 -14.74
C SER A 115 9.18 -7.65 -14.53
N ILE A 116 10.06 -7.58 -15.55
CA ILE A 116 11.20 -6.64 -15.54
C ILE A 116 10.71 -5.18 -15.51
N GLU A 117 9.61 -4.89 -16.22
CA GLU A 117 8.99 -3.56 -16.22
C GLU A 117 8.51 -3.18 -14.81
N GLU A 118 7.89 -4.11 -14.09
CA GLU A 118 7.45 -3.87 -12.71
C GLU A 118 8.63 -3.67 -11.76
N GLN A 119 9.72 -4.42 -11.94
CA GLN A 119 10.95 -4.20 -11.19
C GLN A 119 11.54 -2.80 -11.42
N LYS A 120 11.49 -2.31 -12.65
CA LYS A 120 11.89 -0.94 -12.99
C LYS A 120 10.96 0.10 -12.34
N ALA A 121 9.66 -0.15 -12.34
CA ALA A 121 8.67 0.72 -11.70
C ALA A 121 8.91 0.81 -10.19
N VAL A 122 9.26 -0.30 -9.54
CA VAL A 122 9.61 -0.31 -8.11
C VAL A 122 10.86 0.52 -7.84
N LYS A 123 11.89 0.41 -8.66
CA LYS A 123 13.09 1.24 -8.53
C LYS A 123 12.78 2.73 -8.69
N LYS A 124 11.92 3.08 -9.62
CA LYS A 124 11.46 4.45 -9.81
C LYS A 124 10.65 4.94 -8.61
N ALA A 125 9.77 4.11 -8.07
CA ALA A 125 9.01 4.42 -6.86
C ALA A 125 9.94 4.67 -5.67
N ALA A 126 10.98 3.85 -5.48
CA ALA A 126 11.96 4.04 -4.42
C ALA A 126 12.66 5.40 -4.53
N LYS A 127 13.02 5.83 -5.74
CA LYS A 127 13.60 7.15 -5.96
C LYS A 127 12.63 8.28 -5.67
N LEU A 128 11.39 8.17 -6.12
CA LEU A 128 10.33 9.16 -5.84
C LEU A 128 10.10 9.34 -4.34
N LEU A 129 10.15 8.24 -3.60
CA LEU A 129 9.94 8.21 -2.15
C LEU A 129 11.23 8.49 -1.36
N LYS A 130 12.36 8.65 -2.04
CA LYS A 130 13.68 8.86 -1.42
C LYS A 130 14.05 7.73 -0.45
N VAL A 131 13.70 6.49 -0.80
CA VAL A 131 14.08 5.29 -0.06
C VAL A 131 15.38 4.74 -0.62
N GLU A 132 16.33 4.45 0.24
CA GLU A 132 17.65 3.93 -0.12
C GLU A 132 17.55 2.53 -0.75
N ASP A 133 18.48 2.21 -1.66
CA ASP A 133 18.43 0.98 -2.45
C ASP A 133 18.48 -0.29 -1.59
N ASP A 134 19.27 -0.29 -0.51
CA ASP A 134 19.36 -1.41 0.42
C ASP A 134 18.04 -1.63 1.18
N ILE A 135 17.35 -0.56 1.56
CA ILE A 135 16.05 -0.63 2.19
C ILE A 135 14.99 -1.13 1.19
N ALA A 136 15.03 -0.65 -0.04
CA ALA A 136 14.13 -1.13 -1.09
C ALA A 136 14.30 -2.63 -1.35
N LEU A 137 15.57 -3.11 -1.38
CA LEU A 137 15.86 -4.52 -1.50
C LEU A 137 15.36 -5.32 -0.29
N ALA A 138 15.56 -4.81 0.92
CA ALA A 138 15.08 -5.45 2.15
C ALA A 138 13.55 -5.56 2.18
N LEU A 139 12.82 -4.53 1.74
CA LEU A 139 11.36 -4.55 1.63
C LEU A 139 10.88 -5.61 0.63
N ASN A 140 11.55 -5.73 -0.50
CA ASN A 140 11.23 -6.76 -1.48
C ASN A 140 11.44 -8.17 -0.90
N ARG A 141 12.54 -8.38 -0.18
CA ARG A 141 12.82 -9.66 0.51
C ARG A 141 11.80 -9.97 1.60
N LEU A 142 11.34 -8.94 2.32
CA LEU A 142 10.27 -9.10 3.30
C LEU A 142 9.00 -9.65 2.65
N ILE A 143 8.58 -9.07 1.53
CA ILE A 143 7.40 -9.50 0.78
C ILE A 143 7.55 -10.96 0.31
N GLU A 144 8.69 -11.32 -0.27
CA GLU A 144 8.98 -12.69 -0.70
C GLU A 144 8.90 -13.68 0.48
N THR A 145 9.42 -13.28 1.63
CA THR A 145 9.37 -14.10 2.85
C THR A 145 7.92 -14.27 3.34
N GLU A 146 7.13 -13.23 3.33
CA GLU A 146 5.71 -13.30 3.72
C GLU A 146 4.91 -14.19 2.76
N GLU A 147 5.17 -14.11 1.46
CA GLU A 147 4.56 -14.99 0.46
C GLU A 147 4.93 -16.46 0.72
N ALA A 148 6.20 -16.73 1.02
CA ALA A 148 6.68 -18.08 1.34
C ALA A 148 6.02 -18.62 2.62
N VAL A 149 5.88 -17.80 3.65
CA VAL A 149 5.19 -18.18 4.90
C VAL A 149 3.72 -18.47 4.63
N THR A 150 3.06 -17.68 3.81
CA THR A 150 1.66 -17.89 3.43
C THR A 150 1.49 -19.21 2.68
N ALA A 151 2.36 -19.48 1.71
CA ALA A 151 2.35 -20.73 0.96
C ALA A 151 2.58 -21.96 1.85
N LEU A 152 3.54 -21.86 2.77
CA LEU A 152 3.84 -22.93 3.73
C LEU A 152 2.66 -23.20 4.67
N ARG A 153 2.04 -22.13 5.17
CA ARG A 153 0.85 -22.26 6.03
C ARG A 153 -0.28 -22.99 5.31
N LYS A 154 -0.55 -22.64 4.05
CA LYS A 154 -1.55 -23.34 3.25
C LYS A 154 -1.20 -24.81 3.05
N ALA A 155 0.05 -25.10 2.70
CA ALA A 155 0.51 -26.47 2.49
C ALA A 155 0.36 -27.36 3.73
N LEU A 156 0.58 -26.79 4.91
CA LEU A 156 0.51 -27.53 6.18
C LEU A 156 -0.91 -27.64 6.75
N LEU A 157 -1.75 -26.62 6.56
CA LEU A 157 -3.05 -26.53 7.21
C LEU A 157 -4.24 -26.85 6.30
N GLN A 158 -4.05 -26.84 4.98
CA GLN A 158 -5.07 -27.19 3.98
C GLN A 158 -4.70 -28.52 3.32
N THR A 159 -5.03 -29.62 3.99
CA THR A 159 -4.62 -30.97 3.56
C THR A 159 -5.57 -31.63 2.57
N GLU A 160 -6.72 -31.05 2.28
CA GLU A 160 -7.73 -31.61 1.37
C GLU A 160 -7.20 -31.80 -0.07
N VAL A 161 -6.19 -31.00 -0.45
CA VAL A 161 -5.57 -31.07 -1.77
C VAL A 161 -4.70 -32.32 -1.94
N LEU A 162 -4.36 -32.99 -0.84
CA LEU A 162 -3.48 -34.15 -0.84
C LEU A 162 -4.23 -35.50 -0.71
N ALA A 163 -5.53 -35.41 -0.62
CA ALA A 163 -6.38 -36.60 -0.53
C ALA A 163 -6.65 -37.23 -1.91
#